data_f6403f851856f3981788ea51c6d38654
#
_entry.id   f6403f851856f3981788ea51c6d38654
#
_cell.length_a   1.000
_cell.length_b   1.000
_cell.length_c   1.000
_cell.angle_alpha   90.00
_cell.angle_beta   90.00
_cell.angle_gamma   90.00
#
_symmetry.space_group_name_H-M   'P 1'
#
loop_
_entity.id
_entity.type
_entity.pdbx_description
1 polymer ?
#
loop_
_entity_poly.entity_id
_entity_poly.type
_entity_poly.pdbx_seq_one_letter_code
_entity_poly.pdbx_strand_id
1 'polypeptide(L)'
;MRIAIIGAGIGGLAAASLLHDAGHEVAIFDQFDAPRPLGSGLVIQPVGQAVLDRIGAGAAARDLGAAITRMEGLDQTDGRKVLDVVYDRNGGARFGLAIHRASLFHVLYTAAMARGLTITPGTRVVSAPQEGGGRLVLAEDGRRFGPYPLVVDASGARSRLTPLAARPLSYGAIWGTVPWPSGSPLPHDRLSQRYFRASKMAGVLPVGRMPGDGVERTAIFWSMPVAGFDRWRQAPFAAWKAEATAFWPDFAPFLDTLKTHDDMVAARYAHGTLRRPYAPALAHIGDAAHCASPQLGQGANMALLDALALVTALARVTDDPLRDYAAMRRWHVRAYQGMSRAFTPQYQSDSRVLPWLRNHILMPVSRTPPVPAILTRLVGGDLLPPLSGQPFP
;
A
#
# COMPACT_ATOMS: atom_id res chain seq x y z
N MET A 1 -8.60 24.61 -13.06
CA MET A 1 -9.58 23.84 -13.88
C MET A 1 -10.43 22.97 -12.97
N ARG A 2 -11.58 22.50 -13.47
CA ARG A 2 -12.40 21.50 -12.74
C ARG A 2 -11.87 20.09 -12.98
N ILE A 3 -11.63 19.33 -11.91
CA ILE A 3 -11.07 17.97 -11.98
C ILE A 3 -11.99 17.01 -11.22
N ALA A 4 -12.36 15.89 -11.86
CA ALA A 4 -13.08 14.82 -11.19
C ALA A 4 -12.09 13.76 -10.68
N ILE A 5 -12.22 13.35 -9.41
CA ILE A 5 -11.47 12.24 -8.82
C ILE A 5 -12.42 11.09 -8.55
N ILE A 6 -12.12 9.93 -9.11
CA ILE A 6 -12.91 8.72 -8.95
C ILE A 6 -12.24 7.81 -7.93
N GLY A 7 -12.85 7.70 -6.75
CA GLY A 7 -12.35 6.96 -5.60
C GLY A 7 -11.72 7.85 -4.53
N ALA A 8 -12.31 7.85 -3.35
CA ALA A 8 -11.83 8.55 -2.15
C ALA A 8 -10.89 7.68 -1.28
N GLY A 9 -10.07 6.84 -1.92
CA GLY A 9 -9.00 6.09 -1.24
C GLY A 9 -7.77 6.95 -0.94
N ILE A 10 -6.68 6.31 -0.47
CA ILE A 10 -5.41 6.97 -0.12
C ILE A 10 -4.91 7.87 -1.27
N GLY A 11 -4.82 7.33 -2.49
CA GLY A 11 -4.36 8.10 -3.65
C GLY A 11 -5.32 9.21 -4.07
N GLY A 12 -6.64 8.95 -4.01
CA GLY A 12 -7.65 9.92 -4.41
C GLY A 12 -7.74 11.11 -3.45
N LEU A 13 -7.74 10.87 -2.13
CA LEU A 13 -7.74 11.93 -1.12
C LEU A 13 -6.44 12.75 -1.14
N ALA A 14 -5.30 12.08 -1.35
CA ALA A 14 -4.02 12.77 -1.52
C ALA A 14 -4.02 13.65 -2.77
N ALA A 15 -4.48 13.13 -3.91
CA ALA A 15 -4.59 13.89 -5.15
C ALA A 15 -5.56 15.06 -5.01
N ALA A 16 -6.71 14.85 -4.35
CA ALA A 16 -7.71 15.88 -4.09
C ALA A 16 -7.13 17.05 -3.30
N SER A 17 -6.43 16.76 -2.20
CA SER A 17 -5.81 17.76 -1.34
C SER A 17 -4.74 18.56 -2.11
N LEU A 18 -3.83 17.86 -2.78
CA LEU A 18 -2.74 18.51 -3.53
C LEU A 18 -3.26 19.34 -4.73
N LEU A 19 -4.27 18.85 -5.45
CA LEU A 19 -4.88 19.59 -6.57
C LEU A 19 -5.63 20.83 -6.09
N HIS A 20 -6.34 20.72 -4.97
CA HIS A 20 -7.00 21.87 -4.35
C HIS A 20 -5.98 22.94 -3.95
N ASP A 21 -4.89 22.55 -3.28
CA ASP A 21 -3.82 23.46 -2.86
C ASP A 21 -3.13 24.15 -4.07
N ALA A 22 -3.15 23.49 -5.24
CA ALA A 22 -2.68 24.04 -6.52
C ALA A 22 -3.72 24.93 -7.23
N GLY A 23 -4.88 25.23 -6.60
CA GLY A 23 -5.89 26.14 -7.13
C GLY A 23 -6.86 25.50 -8.13
N HIS A 24 -7.00 24.17 -8.12
CA HIS A 24 -8.01 23.48 -8.93
C HIS A 24 -9.32 23.29 -8.17
N GLU A 25 -10.44 23.31 -8.89
CA GLU A 25 -11.76 22.92 -8.38
C GLU A 25 -11.86 21.39 -8.47
N VAL A 26 -12.08 20.70 -7.34
CA VAL A 26 -12.04 19.24 -7.25
C VAL A 26 -13.41 18.70 -6.87
N ALA A 27 -13.93 17.75 -7.67
CA ALA A 27 -15.11 16.95 -7.37
C ALA A 27 -14.66 15.51 -7.11
N ILE A 28 -15.05 14.94 -5.97
CA ILE A 28 -14.65 13.58 -5.56
C ILE A 28 -15.89 12.68 -5.59
N PHE A 29 -15.77 11.51 -6.21
CA PHE A 29 -16.83 10.49 -6.30
C PHE A 29 -16.35 9.20 -5.65
N ASP A 30 -17.16 8.61 -4.77
CA ASP A 30 -16.86 7.30 -4.19
C ASP A 30 -18.08 6.38 -4.19
N GLN A 31 -17.84 5.09 -4.35
CA GLN A 31 -18.88 4.07 -4.38
C GLN A 31 -19.48 3.75 -3.00
N PHE A 32 -18.79 4.09 -1.92
CA PHE A 32 -19.28 3.87 -0.56
C PHE A 32 -20.10 5.07 -0.08
N ASP A 33 -21.15 4.79 0.68
CA ASP A 33 -22.01 5.83 1.27
C ASP A 33 -21.34 6.58 2.42
N ALA A 34 -20.43 5.89 3.11
CA ALA A 34 -19.66 6.44 4.22
C ALA A 34 -18.25 5.81 4.29
N PRO A 35 -17.28 6.49 4.93
CA PRO A 35 -15.99 5.90 5.23
C PRO A 35 -16.13 4.58 5.99
N ARG A 36 -15.39 3.55 5.56
CA ARG A 36 -15.38 2.24 6.19
C ARG A 36 -13.98 1.90 6.69
N PRO A 37 -13.82 1.39 7.92
CA PRO A 37 -12.51 1.00 8.46
C PRO A 37 -12.04 -0.32 7.83
N LEU A 38 -11.88 -0.35 6.51
CA LEU A 38 -11.51 -1.54 5.76
C LEU A 38 -9.98 -1.67 5.66
N GLY A 39 -9.52 -2.91 5.78
CA GLY A 39 -8.13 -3.28 5.53
C GLY A 39 -7.36 -3.61 6.79
N SER A 40 -6.05 -3.75 6.64
CA SER A 40 -5.10 -4.12 7.69
C SER A 40 -4.00 -3.05 7.80
N GLY A 41 -2.91 -3.38 8.47
CA GLY A 41 -1.74 -2.53 8.54
C GLY A 41 -1.01 -2.41 7.20
N LEU A 42 -0.37 -1.29 7.03
CA LEU A 42 0.54 -1.00 5.91
C LEU A 42 1.70 -0.14 6.42
N VAL A 43 2.74 0.01 5.61
CA VAL A 43 3.89 0.85 5.96
C VAL A 43 3.97 2.02 4.99
N ILE A 44 3.93 3.23 5.54
CA ILE A 44 4.27 4.44 4.80
C ILE A 44 5.77 4.64 4.92
N GLN A 45 6.44 4.48 3.80
CA GLN A 45 7.89 4.63 3.69
C GLN A 45 8.30 6.11 3.75
N PRO A 46 9.58 6.45 3.98
CA PRO A 46 10.03 7.85 4.02
C PRO A 46 9.54 8.70 2.86
N VAL A 47 9.52 8.17 1.63
CA VAL A 47 9.01 8.90 0.46
C VAL A 47 7.50 9.18 0.54
N GLY A 48 6.72 8.26 1.10
CA GLY A 48 5.29 8.48 1.31
C GLY A 48 5.02 9.45 2.46
N GLN A 49 5.85 9.42 3.51
CA GLN A 49 5.76 10.36 4.63
C GLN A 49 6.00 11.81 4.15
N ALA A 50 6.97 12.04 3.27
CA ALA A 50 7.21 13.35 2.68
C ALA A 50 5.98 13.88 1.92
N VAL A 51 5.23 13.01 1.22
CA VAL A 51 3.97 13.42 0.58
C VAL A 51 2.89 13.73 1.61
N LEU A 52 2.79 12.95 2.70
CA LEU A 52 1.86 13.26 3.80
C LEU A 52 2.20 14.61 4.46
N ASP A 53 3.48 14.91 4.66
CA ASP A 53 3.92 16.19 5.18
C ASP A 53 3.53 17.35 4.24
N ARG A 54 3.69 17.17 2.94
CA ARG A 54 3.26 18.14 1.93
C ARG A 54 1.75 18.41 1.94
N ILE A 55 0.93 17.41 2.28
CA ILE A 55 -0.53 17.53 2.44
C ILE A 55 -0.88 18.18 3.80
N GLY A 56 0.06 18.26 4.74
CA GLY A 56 -0.21 18.67 6.12
C GLY A 56 -0.80 17.55 6.99
N ALA A 57 -0.74 16.30 6.51
CA ALA A 57 -1.30 15.12 7.18
C ALA A 57 -0.24 14.31 7.94
N GLY A 58 1.05 14.61 7.80
CA GLY A 58 2.16 13.81 8.29
C GLY A 58 2.21 13.71 9.82
N ALA A 59 2.02 14.81 10.55
CA ALA A 59 2.03 14.82 12.01
C ALA A 59 0.92 13.93 12.59
N ALA A 60 -0.31 14.06 12.10
CA ALA A 60 -1.45 13.25 12.53
C ALA A 60 -1.25 11.76 12.16
N ALA A 61 -0.63 11.46 11.01
CA ALA A 61 -0.31 10.10 10.64
C ALA A 61 0.72 9.48 11.59
N ARG A 62 1.75 10.22 11.98
CA ARG A 62 2.77 9.76 12.95
C ARG A 62 2.19 9.57 14.35
N ASP A 63 1.26 10.41 14.77
CA ASP A 63 0.57 10.24 16.06
C ASP A 63 -0.27 8.96 16.12
N LEU A 64 -0.94 8.60 15.06
CA LEU A 64 -1.76 7.38 14.99
C LEU A 64 -0.98 6.12 14.62
N GLY A 65 0.19 6.25 13.97
CA GLY A 65 1.01 5.13 13.52
C GLY A 65 2.06 4.69 14.55
N ALA A 66 2.83 3.68 14.17
CA ALA A 66 4.00 3.19 14.90
C ALA A 66 5.25 3.33 14.03
N ALA A 67 6.31 3.90 14.59
CA ALA A 67 7.60 3.96 13.91
C ALA A 67 8.26 2.57 13.92
N ILE A 68 8.58 2.03 12.76
CA ILE A 68 9.36 0.80 12.65
C ILE A 68 10.75 1.11 12.11
N THR A 69 11.77 0.66 12.83
CA THR A 69 13.18 0.88 12.52
C THR A 69 13.77 -0.26 11.67
N ARG A 70 13.09 -1.42 11.67
CA ARG A 70 13.60 -2.65 11.06
C ARG A 70 12.49 -3.55 10.51
N MET A 71 12.81 -4.25 9.45
CA MET A 71 12.07 -5.42 8.97
C MET A 71 12.94 -6.64 9.18
N GLU A 72 12.49 -7.59 10.00
CA GLU A 72 13.22 -8.80 10.33
C GLU A 72 12.38 -10.05 10.05
N GLY A 73 13.00 -11.03 9.42
CA GLY A 73 12.39 -12.31 9.15
C GLY A 73 13.34 -13.45 9.44
N LEU A 74 12.86 -14.47 10.15
CA LEU A 74 13.64 -15.64 10.54
C LEU A 74 13.06 -16.90 9.90
N ASP A 75 13.92 -17.83 9.52
CA ASP A 75 13.50 -19.16 9.11
C ASP A 75 12.99 -19.91 10.34
N GLN A 76 11.84 -20.55 10.21
CA GLN A 76 11.21 -21.27 11.32
C GLN A 76 11.98 -22.55 11.70
N THR A 77 12.76 -23.11 10.77
CA THR A 77 13.44 -24.40 10.97
C THR A 77 14.69 -24.27 11.82
N ASP A 78 15.50 -23.21 11.59
CA ASP A 78 16.81 -23.05 12.21
C ASP A 78 17.05 -21.66 12.81
N GLY A 79 16.05 -20.80 12.78
CA GLY A 79 16.14 -19.42 13.32
C GLY A 79 17.05 -18.47 12.55
N ARG A 80 17.58 -18.87 11.40
CA ARG A 80 18.44 -17.99 10.58
C ARG A 80 17.66 -16.81 10.04
N LYS A 81 18.33 -15.68 9.93
CA LYS A 81 17.76 -14.51 9.26
C LYS A 81 17.64 -14.75 7.77
N VAL A 82 16.43 -14.51 7.25
CA VAL A 82 16.08 -14.58 5.82
C VAL A 82 15.60 -13.24 5.27
N LEU A 83 15.38 -12.27 6.16
CA LEU A 83 15.14 -10.88 5.88
C LEU A 83 15.72 -10.03 7.01
N ASP A 84 16.50 -9.01 6.68
CA ASP A 84 17.06 -8.09 7.67
C ASP A 84 17.34 -6.74 7.01
N VAL A 85 16.39 -5.81 7.12
CA VAL A 85 16.50 -4.47 6.56
C VAL A 85 16.30 -3.44 7.64
N VAL A 86 17.25 -2.53 7.79
CA VAL A 86 17.24 -1.41 8.73
C VAL A 86 16.94 -0.13 7.95
N TYR A 87 16.02 0.68 8.46
CA TYR A 87 15.64 1.94 7.81
C TYR A 87 16.72 3.03 7.94
N ASP A 88 17.44 3.02 9.04
CA ASP A 88 18.48 3.99 9.31
C ASP A 88 19.77 3.30 9.74
N ARG A 89 20.80 3.48 8.96
CA ARG A 89 22.14 2.92 9.22
C ARG A 89 23.11 3.94 9.77
N ASN A 90 22.77 5.23 9.72
CA ASN A 90 23.68 6.34 10.02
C ASN A 90 23.25 7.15 11.25
N GLY A 91 22.23 6.68 12.01
CA GLY A 91 21.75 7.37 13.21
C GLY A 91 20.88 8.59 12.93
N GLY A 92 20.35 8.74 11.71
CA GLY A 92 19.32 9.70 11.37
C GLY A 92 17.93 9.23 11.85
N ALA A 93 16.91 10.04 11.68
CA ALA A 93 15.56 9.75 12.15
C ALA A 93 14.69 8.99 11.12
N ARG A 94 15.29 8.16 10.22
CA ARG A 94 14.53 7.47 9.18
C ARG A 94 13.86 6.20 9.72
N PHE A 95 12.58 6.09 9.50
CA PHE A 95 11.77 4.93 9.89
C PHE A 95 10.65 4.67 8.86
N GLY A 96 10.12 3.47 8.88
CA GLY A 96 8.86 3.16 8.25
C GLY A 96 7.71 3.51 9.18
N LEU A 97 6.73 4.27 8.74
CA LEU A 97 5.53 4.55 9.51
C LEU A 97 4.53 3.43 9.27
N ALA A 98 4.48 2.46 10.16
CA ALA A 98 3.45 1.44 10.13
C ALA A 98 2.16 2.02 10.69
N ILE A 99 1.06 1.90 9.94
CA ILE A 99 -0.21 2.52 10.30
C ILE A 99 -1.37 1.63 9.84
N HIS A 100 -2.44 1.60 10.61
CA HIS A 100 -3.66 0.95 10.17
C HIS A 100 -4.27 1.71 8.99
N ARG A 101 -4.75 0.98 7.98
CA ARG A 101 -5.29 1.60 6.77
C ARG A 101 -6.44 2.57 7.05
N ALA A 102 -7.29 2.26 8.02
CA ALA A 102 -8.38 3.16 8.42
C ALA A 102 -7.86 4.44 9.09
N SER A 103 -6.78 4.36 9.88
CA SER A 103 -6.15 5.53 10.49
C SER A 103 -5.52 6.44 9.44
N LEU A 104 -4.82 5.87 8.46
CA LEU A 104 -4.29 6.63 7.33
C LEU A 104 -5.41 7.28 6.50
N PHE A 105 -6.48 6.53 6.24
CA PHE A 105 -7.66 7.07 5.57
C PHE A 105 -8.25 8.24 6.35
N HIS A 106 -8.46 8.08 7.67
CA HIS A 106 -9.00 9.13 8.54
C HIS A 106 -8.17 10.41 8.48
N VAL A 107 -6.86 10.31 8.55
CA VAL A 107 -5.94 11.46 8.48
C VAL A 107 -6.06 12.18 7.15
N LEU A 108 -6.05 11.46 6.03
CA LEU A 108 -6.20 12.04 4.69
C LEU A 108 -7.60 12.63 4.46
N TYR A 109 -8.62 11.94 4.95
CA TYR A 109 -10.01 12.42 4.91
C TYR A 109 -10.16 13.72 5.68
N THR A 110 -9.66 13.78 6.92
CA THR A 110 -9.69 15.00 7.75
C THR A 110 -8.96 16.16 7.06
N ALA A 111 -7.80 15.90 6.47
CA ALA A 111 -7.04 16.89 5.73
C ALA A 111 -7.79 17.41 4.48
N ALA A 112 -8.53 16.54 3.79
CA ALA A 112 -9.37 16.92 2.65
C ALA A 112 -10.59 17.75 3.09
N MET A 113 -11.28 17.32 4.16
CA MET A 113 -12.45 18.04 4.69
C MET A 113 -12.07 19.43 5.24
N ALA A 114 -10.91 19.56 5.87
CA ALA A 114 -10.40 20.86 6.34
C ALA A 114 -10.17 21.89 5.20
N ARG A 115 -10.05 21.43 3.96
CA ARG A 115 -9.98 22.24 2.75
C ARG A 115 -11.36 22.58 2.15
N GLY A 116 -12.45 22.15 2.79
CA GLY A 116 -13.81 22.30 2.25
C GLY A 116 -14.14 21.38 1.09
N LEU A 117 -13.31 20.36 0.84
CA LEU A 117 -13.58 19.36 -0.20
C LEU A 117 -14.79 18.50 0.22
N THR A 118 -15.62 18.16 -0.76
CA THR A 118 -16.79 17.30 -0.55
C THR A 118 -16.68 16.04 -1.39
N ILE A 119 -17.18 14.93 -0.86
CA ILE A 119 -17.27 13.67 -1.57
C ILE A 119 -18.73 13.44 -1.94
N THR A 120 -18.99 13.06 -3.19
CA THR A 120 -20.29 12.56 -3.64
C THR A 120 -20.33 11.05 -3.37
N PRO A 121 -20.98 10.60 -2.26
CA PRO A 121 -20.98 9.20 -1.85
C PRO A 121 -21.94 8.38 -2.72
N GLY A 122 -21.93 7.06 -2.54
CA GLY A 122 -22.83 6.14 -3.23
C GLY A 122 -22.74 6.24 -4.76
N THR A 123 -21.57 6.66 -5.28
CA THR A 123 -21.40 6.93 -6.72
C THR A 123 -20.37 5.99 -7.32
N ARG A 124 -20.82 4.82 -7.76
CA ARG A 124 -19.99 3.86 -8.47
C ARG A 124 -19.85 4.30 -9.93
N VAL A 125 -18.71 4.87 -10.27
CA VAL A 125 -18.39 5.27 -11.65
C VAL A 125 -18.04 4.05 -12.49
N VAL A 126 -18.68 3.92 -13.66
CA VAL A 126 -18.52 2.78 -14.57
C VAL A 126 -17.85 3.14 -15.88
N SER A 127 -17.92 4.39 -16.30
CA SER A 127 -17.23 4.87 -17.50
C SER A 127 -16.98 6.37 -17.46
N ALA A 128 -16.06 6.84 -18.29
CA ALA A 128 -15.74 8.24 -18.46
C ALA A 128 -15.44 8.56 -19.95
N PRO A 129 -16.50 8.55 -20.82
CA PRO A 129 -16.35 8.85 -22.24
C PRO A 129 -15.88 10.29 -22.47
N GLN A 130 -15.22 10.52 -23.61
CA GLN A 130 -14.86 11.87 -24.06
C GLN A 130 -16.11 12.63 -24.50
N GLU A 131 -16.25 13.88 -24.05
CA GLU A 131 -17.34 14.78 -24.40
C GLU A 131 -16.88 16.23 -24.26
N GLY A 132 -17.07 17.05 -25.31
CA GLY A 132 -16.82 18.51 -25.24
C GLY A 132 -15.40 18.92 -24.83
N GLY A 133 -14.38 18.20 -25.27
CA GLY A 133 -12.97 18.48 -24.93
C GLY A 133 -12.53 17.97 -23.56
N GLY A 134 -13.44 17.35 -22.79
CA GLY A 134 -13.20 16.72 -21.49
C GLY A 134 -13.76 15.30 -21.42
N ARG A 135 -14.14 14.88 -20.20
CA ARG A 135 -14.79 13.59 -19.96
C ARG A 135 -16.05 13.75 -19.12
N LEU A 136 -17.07 13.02 -19.53
CA LEU A 136 -18.29 12.86 -18.76
C LEU A 136 -18.12 11.68 -17.77
N VAL A 137 -18.42 11.88 -16.50
CA VAL A 137 -18.40 10.81 -15.48
C VAL A 137 -19.78 10.16 -15.45
N LEU A 138 -19.85 8.84 -15.71
CA LEU A 138 -21.09 8.06 -15.72
C LEU A 138 -21.09 7.10 -14.53
N ALA A 139 -22.11 7.22 -13.68
CA ALA A 139 -22.34 6.31 -12.57
C ALA A 139 -23.19 5.10 -12.98
N GLU A 140 -23.10 4.00 -12.24
CA GLU A 140 -23.84 2.75 -12.47
C GLU A 140 -25.37 2.93 -12.37
N ASP A 141 -25.84 3.89 -11.58
CA ASP A 141 -27.24 4.24 -11.40
C ASP A 141 -27.80 5.20 -12.48
N GLY A 142 -27.00 5.51 -13.50
CA GLY A 142 -27.37 6.37 -14.61
C GLY A 142 -27.11 7.87 -14.39
N ARG A 143 -26.67 8.30 -13.19
CA ARG A 143 -26.29 9.70 -12.98
C ARG A 143 -25.09 10.07 -13.85
N ARG A 144 -25.10 11.32 -14.34
CA ARG A 144 -24.09 11.89 -15.24
C ARG A 144 -23.55 13.18 -14.62
N PHE A 145 -22.22 13.35 -14.63
CA PHE A 145 -21.54 14.51 -14.08
C PHE A 145 -20.49 15.04 -15.04
N GLY A 146 -20.37 16.34 -15.13
CA GLY A 146 -19.36 16.99 -15.99
C GLY A 146 -19.98 17.67 -17.23
N PRO A 147 -19.23 17.79 -18.34
CA PRO A 147 -17.89 17.23 -18.55
C PRO A 147 -16.80 17.89 -17.71
N TYR A 148 -15.75 17.13 -17.41
CA TYR A 148 -14.57 17.58 -16.68
C TYR A 148 -13.35 17.66 -17.62
N PRO A 149 -12.57 18.74 -17.61
CA PRO A 149 -11.31 18.85 -18.37
C PRO A 149 -10.31 17.75 -18.03
N LEU A 150 -10.35 17.20 -16.81
CA LEU A 150 -9.56 16.06 -16.39
C LEU A 150 -10.34 15.18 -15.42
N VAL A 151 -10.27 13.87 -15.65
CA VAL A 151 -10.70 12.82 -14.73
C VAL A 151 -9.47 12.10 -14.19
N VAL A 152 -9.39 11.91 -12.88
CA VAL A 152 -8.35 11.14 -12.18
C VAL A 152 -8.97 9.86 -11.67
N ASP A 153 -8.58 8.74 -12.24
CA ASP A 153 -8.98 7.41 -11.79
C ASP A 153 -8.08 6.95 -10.64
N ALA A 154 -8.60 7.05 -9.43
CA ALA A 154 -8.02 6.59 -8.17
C ALA A 154 -8.86 5.45 -7.55
N SER A 155 -9.72 4.78 -8.34
CA SER A 155 -10.67 3.78 -7.86
C SER A 155 -10.06 2.41 -7.53
N GLY A 156 -8.72 2.30 -7.64
CA GLY A 156 -7.95 1.16 -7.16
C GLY A 156 -7.97 -0.04 -8.11
N ALA A 157 -7.57 -1.20 -7.60
CA ALA A 157 -7.37 -2.43 -8.40
C ALA A 157 -8.65 -2.97 -9.08
N ARG A 158 -9.83 -2.48 -8.69
CA ARG A 158 -11.12 -2.84 -9.29
C ARG A 158 -11.71 -1.72 -10.13
N SER A 159 -10.88 -0.79 -10.58
CA SER A 159 -11.31 0.29 -11.47
C SER A 159 -11.97 -0.26 -12.74
N ARG A 160 -13.09 0.36 -13.13
CA ARG A 160 -13.76 0.10 -14.41
C ARG A 160 -13.29 1.05 -15.51
N LEU A 161 -12.48 2.05 -15.17
CA LEU A 161 -11.94 3.02 -16.11
C LEU A 161 -10.59 2.60 -16.67
N THR A 162 -9.87 1.75 -15.92
CA THR A 162 -8.52 1.33 -16.31
C THR A 162 -8.52 0.19 -17.32
N PRO A 163 -7.66 0.25 -18.34
CA PRO A 163 -7.38 -0.90 -19.20
C PRO A 163 -6.37 -1.89 -18.59
N LEU A 164 -6.04 -1.75 -17.31
CA LEU A 164 -5.04 -2.60 -16.63
C LEU A 164 -5.50 -4.05 -16.53
N ALA A 165 -4.85 -4.93 -17.27
CA ALA A 165 -4.99 -6.39 -17.14
C ALA A 165 -4.00 -6.90 -16.08
N ALA A 166 -4.40 -6.93 -14.81
CA ALA A 166 -3.58 -7.42 -13.73
C ALA A 166 -3.56 -8.97 -13.70
N ARG A 167 -2.37 -9.56 -13.50
CA ARG A 167 -2.20 -11.01 -13.35
C ARG A 167 -2.36 -11.39 -11.88
N PRO A 168 -3.36 -12.20 -11.50
CA PRO A 168 -3.50 -12.72 -10.15
C PRO A 168 -2.28 -13.54 -9.72
N LEU A 169 -1.97 -13.48 -8.43
CA LEU A 169 -0.92 -14.31 -7.82
C LEU A 169 -1.54 -15.55 -7.19
N SER A 170 -0.78 -16.65 -7.19
CA SER A 170 -1.19 -17.93 -6.60
C SER A 170 -1.22 -17.91 -5.06
N TYR A 171 -0.50 -16.96 -4.46
CA TYR A 171 -0.45 -16.75 -3.02
C TYR A 171 -1.14 -15.44 -2.64
N GLY A 172 -1.74 -15.47 -1.45
CA GLY A 172 -2.30 -14.33 -0.76
C GLY A 172 -1.99 -14.40 0.72
N ALA A 173 -2.73 -13.69 1.54
CA ALA A 173 -2.64 -13.80 2.98
C ALA A 173 -3.99 -13.53 3.64
N ILE A 174 -4.20 -14.10 4.82
CA ILE A 174 -5.24 -13.68 5.75
C ILE A 174 -4.64 -12.68 6.73
N TRP A 175 -5.35 -11.60 6.99
CA TRP A 175 -4.91 -10.49 7.83
C TRP A 175 -5.90 -10.25 8.96
N GLY A 176 -5.39 -10.03 10.16
CA GLY A 176 -6.17 -9.59 11.31
C GLY A 176 -5.58 -8.33 11.92
N THR A 177 -6.38 -7.56 12.65
CA THR A 177 -5.92 -6.45 13.48
C THR A 177 -6.34 -6.74 14.92
N VAL A 178 -5.37 -6.80 15.82
CA VAL A 178 -5.58 -7.18 17.22
C VAL A 178 -4.90 -6.16 18.14
N PRO A 179 -5.36 -5.99 19.39
CA PRO A 179 -4.60 -5.24 20.39
C PRO A 179 -3.18 -5.82 20.54
N TRP A 180 -2.22 -4.96 20.85
CA TRP A 180 -0.88 -5.43 21.19
C TRP A 180 -0.94 -6.15 22.56
N PRO A 181 -0.52 -7.44 22.64
CA PRO A 181 -0.61 -8.18 23.90
C PRO A 181 0.37 -7.64 24.94
N SER A 182 -0.09 -7.45 26.18
CA SER A 182 0.80 -7.13 27.30
C SER A 182 1.78 -8.29 27.53
N GLY A 183 3.07 -7.96 27.70
CA GLY A 183 4.12 -8.97 27.89
C GLY A 183 4.54 -9.75 26.62
N SER A 184 4.16 -9.27 25.42
CA SER A 184 4.66 -9.85 24.18
C SER A 184 6.19 -9.79 24.13
N PRO A 185 6.88 -10.90 23.75
CA PRO A 185 8.33 -10.90 23.57
C PRO A 185 8.80 -10.18 22.31
N LEU A 186 7.85 -9.84 21.41
CA LEU A 186 8.18 -9.18 20.16
C LEU A 186 8.39 -7.68 20.36
N PRO A 187 9.38 -7.07 19.67
CA PRO A 187 9.63 -5.64 19.78
C PRO A 187 8.60 -4.81 19.02
N HIS A 188 8.24 -3.67 19.61
CA HIS A 188 7.26 -2.71 19.06
C HIS A 188 7.77 -1.88 17.88
N ASP A 189 9.08 -1.92 17.59
CA ASP A 189 9.74 -1.05 16.64
C ASP A 189 10.08 -1.74 15.32
N ARG A 190 9.50 -2.92 15.05
CA ARG A 190 9.81 -3.68 13.83
C ARG A 190 8.67 -4.49 13.28
N LEU A 191 8.76 -4.76 11.99
CA LEU A 191 8.00 -5.85 11.35
C LEU A 191 8.74 -7.16 11.65
N SER A 192 8.13 -8.02 12.47
CA SER A 192 8.65 -9.34 12.81
C SER A 192 7.97 -10.42 11.96
N GLN A 193 8.75 -11.33 11.38
CA GLN A 193 8.23 -12.36 10.47
C GLN A 193 8.88 -13.72 10.71
N ARG A 194 8.11 -14.78 10.46
CA ARG A 194 8.58 -16.18 10.41
C ARG A 194 8.29 -16.78 9.04
N TYR A 195 9.23 -17.57 8.55
CA TYR A 195 9.16 -18.18 7.24
C TYR A 195 9.43 -19.68 7.32
N PHE A 196 8.66 -20.46 6.58
CA PHE A 196 9.02 -21.83 6.23
C PHE A 196 9.14 -21.92 4.71
N ARG A 197 10.39 -21.98 4.23
CA ARG A 197 10.69 -21.91 2.79
C ARG A 197 10.08 -20.63 2.17
N ALA A 198 9.28 -20.77 1.09
CA ALA A 198 8.46 -19.71 0.52
C ALA A 198 6.95 -20.03 0.62
N SER A 199 6.58 -21.16 1.21
CA SER A 199 5.19 -21.64 1.24
C SER A 199 4.39 -21.16 2.44
N LYS A 200 5.05 -20.80 3.55
CA LYS A 200 4.40 -20.22 4.73
C LYS A 200 5.15 -19.01 5.24
N MET A 201 4.41 -18.00 5.61
CA MET A 201 4.92 -16.79 6.24
C MET A 201 3.88 -16.27 7.23
N ALA A 202 4.30 -16.01 8.45
CA ALA A 202 3.52 -15.28 9.44
C ALA A 202 4.24 -13.96 9.77
N GLY A 203 3.51 -12.93 10.14
CA GLY A 203 4.10 -11.66 10.52
C GLY A 203 3.25 -10.86 11.48
N VAL A 204 3.93 -10.03 12.26
CA VAL A 204 3.41 -9.10 13.24
C VAL A 204 3.96 -7.72 12.92
N LEU A 205 3.09 -6.77 12.66
CA LEU A 205 3.40 -5.39 12.32
C LEU A 205 2.70 -4.46 13.32
N PRO A 206 3.41 -3.76 14.23
CA PRO A 206 2.79 -2.71 15.03
C PRO A 206 2.17 -1.67 14.09
N VAL A 207 0.94 -1.24 14.35
CA VAL A 207 0.23 -0.29 13.46
C VAL A 207 -0.31 0.93 14.19
N GLY A 208 0.14 1.15 15.42
CA GLY A 208 -0.28 2.28 16.25
C GLY A 208 -1.72 2.15 16.72
N ARG A 209 -2.48 3.24 16.68
CA ARG A 209 -3.82 3.37 17.26
C ARG A 209 -4.87 3.67 16.22
N MET A 210 -6.12 3.34 16.52
CA MET A 210 -7.26 3.79 15.73
C MET A 210 -7.69 5.20 16.18
N PRO A 211 -8.30 6.00 15.27
CA PRO A 211 -8.84 7.29 15.65
C PRO A 211 -9.86 7.18 16.79
N GLY A 212 -9.69 8.00 17.83
CA GLY A 212 -10.56 8.00 19.01
C GLY A 212 -10.37 6.83 19.99
N ASP A 213 -9.36 5.99 19.75
CA ASP A 213 -9.05 4.81 20.56
C ASP A 213 -7.58 4.88 21.02
N GLY A 214 -7.35 4.77 22.32
CA GLY A 214 -6.00 4.77 22.92
C GLY A 214 -5.28 3.41 22.85
N VAL A 215 -5.92 2.38 22.28
CA VAL A 215 -5.40 1.01 22.29
C VAL A 215 -4.36 0.83 21.17
N GLU A 216 -3.14 0.48 21.56
CA GLU A 216 -2.11 0.07 20.61
C GLU A 216 -2.49 -1.25 19.93
N ARG A 217 -2.33 -1.28 18.61
CA ARG A 217 -2.74 -2.40 17.77
C ARG A 217 -1.61 -2.90 16.90
N THR A 218 -1.77 -4.12 16.49
CA THR A 218 -0.90 -4.76 15.50
C THR A 218 -1.72 -5.39 14.39
N ALA A 219 -1.19 -5.32 13.17
CA ALA A 219 -1.64 -6.15 12.08
C ALA A 219 -0.87 -7.47 12.12
N ILE A 220 -1.60 -8.57 12.12
CA ILE A 220 -1.04 -9.90 11.96
C ILE A 220 -1.40 -10.44 10.60
N PHE A 221 -0.54 -11.29 10.05
CA PHE A 221 -0.84 -11.94 8.77
C PHE A 221 -0.27 -13.35 8.69
N TRP A 222 -0.98 -14.16 7.89
CA TRP A 222 -0.60 -15.53 7.57
C TRP A 222 -0.72 -15.73 6.07
N SER A 223 0.41 -15.97 5.41
CA SER A 223 0.46 -16.22 3.97
C SER A 223 0.11 -17.66 3.65
N MET A 224 -0.66 -17.85 2.58
CA MET A 224 -1.08 -19.16 2.11
C MET A 224 -1.46 -19.11 0.63
N PRO A 225 -1.52 -20.26 -0.07
CA PRO A 225 -2.08 -20.34 -1.42
C PRO A 225 -3.52 -19.84 -1.46
N VAL A 226 -3.87 -19.06 -2.48
CA VAL A 226 -5.24 -18.56 -2.70
C VAL A 226 -6.25 -19.71 -2.82
N ALA A 227 -5.86 -20.83 -3.43
CA ALA A 227 -6.68 -22.03 -3.53
C ALA A 227 -6.99 -22.67 -2.16
N GLY A 228 -6.26 -22.31 -1.10
CA GLY A 228 -6.48 -22.78 0.26
C GLY A 228 -7.48 -21.95 1.08
N PHE A 229 -7.90 -20.77 0.60
CA PHE A 229 -8.75 -19.84 1.38
C PHE A 229 -10.10 -20.46 1.76
N ASP A 230 -10.76 -21.15 0.84
CA ASP A 230 -12.06 -21.75 1.10
C ASP A 230 -11.94 -22.91 2.09
N ARG A 231 -10.90 -23.75 1.97
CA ARG A 231 -10.59 -24.82 2.93
C ARG A 231 -10.32 -24.26 4.32
N TRP A 232 -9.52 -23.19 4.42
CA TRP A 232 -9.26 -22.50 5.68
C TRP A 232 -10.54 -21.99 6.32
N ARG A 233 -11.43 -21.38 5.52
CA ARG A 233 -12.72 -20.85 5.99
C ARG A 233 -13.67 -21.91 6.50
N GLN A 234 -13.61 -23.14 5.94
CA GLN A 234 -14.47 -24.27 6.32
C GLN A 234 -13.89 -25.12 7.46
N ALA A 235 -12.58 -25.06 7.70
CA ALA A 235 -11.93 -25.79 8.76
C ALA A 235 -12.26 -25.18 10.15
N PRO A 236 -12.17 -25.96 11.25
CA PRO A 236 -12.28 -25.38 12.59
C PRO A 236 -11.24 -24.29 12.81
N PHE A 237 -11.67 -23.11 13.25
CA PHE A 237 -10.76 -21.96 13.47
C PHE A 237 -9.68 -22.26 14.51
N ALA A 238 -10.03 -23.06 15.55
CA ALA A 238 -9.08 -23.51 16.56
C ALA A 238 -7.93 -24.37 15.98
N ALA A 239 -8.18 -25.12 14.91
CA ALA A 239 -7.14 -25.90 14.25
C ALA A 239 -6.08 -25.01 13.59
N TRP A 240 -6.52 -23.92 12.92
CA TRP A 240 -5.60 -22.93 12.37
C TRP A 240 -4.82 -22.20 13.48
N LYS A 241 -5.48 -21.81 14.59
CA LYS A 241 -4.78 -21.19 15.73
C LYS A 241 -3.70 -22.11 16.30
N ALA A 242 -4.00 -23.41 16.45
CA ALA A 242 -3.03 -24.41 16.91
C ALA A 242 -1.86 -24.54 15.93
N GLU A 243 -2.13 -24.59 14.61
CA GLU A 243 -1.08 -24.61 13.58
C GLU A 243 -0.20 -23.36 13.66
N ALA A 244 -0.80 -22.19 13.78
CA ALA A 244 -0.09 -20.91 13.81
C ALA A 244 0.78 -20.77 15.08
N THR A 245 0.29 -21.23 16.23
CA THR A 245 1.03 -21.29 17.50
C THR A 245 2.21 -22.26 17.41
N ALA A 246 2.00 -23.47 16.86
CA ALA A 246 3.08 -24.44 16.66
C ALA A 246 4.14 -23.94 15.66
N PHE A 247 3.72 -23.18 14.64
CA PHE A 247 4.62 -22.58 13.68
C PHE A 247 5.49 -21.48 14.30
N TRP A 248 4.91 -20.65 15.16
CA TRP A 248 5.59 -19.54 15.81
C TRP A 248 5.01 -19.32 17.21
N PRO A 249 5.63 -19.87 18.27
CA PRO A 249 5.12 -19.75 19.64
C PRO A 249 4.89 -18.32 20.11
N ASP A 250 5.79 -17.38 19.77
CA ASP A 250 5.65 -15.96 20.13
C ASP A 250 4.45 -15.28 19.43
N PHE A 251 3.84 -15.92 18.45
CA PHE A 251 2.64 -15.45 17.76
C PHE A 251 1.35 -15.74 18.52
N ALA A 252 1.38 -16.73 19.44
CA ALA A 252 0.20 -17.18 20.17
C ALA A 252 -0.56 -16.06 20.90
N PRO A 253 0.08 -15.15 21.66
CA PRO A 253 -0.63 -14.08 22.36
C PRO A 253 -1.44 -13.16 21.43
N PHE A 254 -0.99 -12.99 20.18
CA PHE A 254 -1.70 -12.20 19.17
C PHE A 254 -2.94 -12.90 18.63
N LEU A 255 -3.06 -14.22 18.80
CA LEU A 255 -4.20 -15.01 18.34
C LEU A 255 -5.31 -15.10 19.40
N ASP A 256 -5.05 -14.73 20.65
CA ASP A 256 -6.00 -14.94 21.76
C ASP A 256 -7.30 -14.15 21.59
N THR A 257 -7.21 -12.95 21.05
CA THR A 257 -8.38 -12.09 20.81
C THR A 257 -9.21 -12.51 19.58
N LEU A 258 -8.65 -13.32 18.69
CA LEU A 258 -9.36 -13.82 17.52
C LEU A 258 -10.28 -14.97 17.91
N LYS A 259 -11.54 -14.90 17.51
CA LYS A 259 -12.57 -15.89 17.86
C LYS A 259 -13.08 -16.68 16.66
N THR A 260 -13.15 -16.02 15.50
CA THR A 260 -13.72 -16.61 14.30
C THR A 260 -12.90 -16.21 13.06
N HIS A 261 -13.20 -16.85 11.95
CA HIS A 261 -12.61 -16.48 10.65
C HIS A 261 -12.98 -15.05 10.23
N ASP A 262 -14.08 -14.49 10.74
CA ASP A 262 -14.55 -13.12 10.39
C ASP A 262 -13.66 -12.04 11.00
N ASP A 263 -12.85 -12.38 12.01
CA ASP A 263 -11.82 -11.50 12.55
C ASP A 263 -10.61 -11.35 11.62
N MET A 264 -10.58 -12.15 10.53
CA MET A 264 -9.51 -12.14 9.53
C MET A 264 -10.06 -11.83 8.14
N VAL A 265 -9.31 -11.05 7.37
CA VAL A 265 -9.66 -10.67 6.00
C VAL A 265 -8.72 -11.35 5.01
N ALA A 266 -9.28 -12.06 4.04
CA ALA A 266 -8.51 -12.67 2.97
C ALA A 266 -8.10 -11.63 1.92
N ALA A 267 -6.80 -11.46 1.71
CA ALA A 267 -6.22 -10.58 0.70
C ALA A 267 -5.67 -11.39 -0.47
N ARG A 268 -6.14 -11.08 -1.67
CA ARG A 268 -5.64 -11.61 -2.95
C ARG A 268 -4.78 -10.53 -3.61
N TYR A 269 -3.67 -10.92 -4.17
CA TYR A 269 -2.73 -9.99 -4.80
C TYR A 269 -2.67 -10.21 -6.31
N ALA A 270 -2.25 -9.18 -7.02
CA ALA A 270 -2.02 -9.23 -8.45
C ALA A 270 -0.84 -8.33 -8.84
N HIS A 271 -0.19 -8.63 -9.96
CA HIS A 271 0.79 -7.75 -10.57
C HIS A 271 0.26 -7.19 -11.88
N GLY A 272 0.31 -5.90 -12.03
CA GLY A 272 -0.06 -5.20 -13.24
C GLY A 272 0.57 -3.80 -13.30
N THR A 273 0.86 -3.33 -14.50
CA THR A 273 1.43 -1.98 -14.70
C THR A 273 1.03 -1.47 -16.07
N LEU A 274 0.37 -0.33 -16.12
CA LEU A 274 0.10 0.38 -17.38
C LEU A 274 1.39 0.92 -17.98
N ARG A 275 1.59 0.69 -19.26
CA ARG A 275 2.72 1.33 -19.99
C ARG A 275 2.50 2.83 -20.14
N ARG A 276 1.25 3.24 -20.27
CA ARG A 276 0.77 4.62 -20.39
C ARG A 276 -0.38 4.80 -19.38
N PRO A 277 -0.11 5.38 -18.18
CA PRO A 277 -1.12 5.53 -17.13
C PRO A 277 -2.01 6.76 -17.39
N TYR A 278 -2.30 7.08 -18.65
CA TYR A 278 -3.18 8.18 -19.04
C TYR A 278 -3.76 7.97 -20.45
N ALA A 279 -4.85 8.66 -20.69
CA ALA A 279 -5.48 8.86 -21.99
C ALA A 279 -5.90 10.35 -22.10
N PRO A 280 -6.41 10.84 -23.23
CA PRO A 280 -6.89 12.22 -23.33
C PRO A 280 -7.85 12.55 -22.18
N ALA A 281 -7.55 13.60 -21.41
CA ALA A 281 -8.31 14.06 -20.23
C ALA A 281 -8.56 12.99 -19.15
N LEU A 282 -7.70 11.97 -19.03
CA LEU A 282 -7.80 10.90 -18.03
C LEU A 282 -6.43 10.49 -17.53
N ALA A 283 -6.23 10.51 -16.21
CA ALA A 283 -5.05 9.96 -15.55
C ALA A 283 -5.44 8.79 -14.63
N HIS A 284 -4.64 7.72 -14.62
CA HIS A 284 -4.79 6.62 -13.66
C HIS A 284 -3.68 6.73 -12.61
N ILE A 285 -4.02 6.58 -11.32
CA ILE A 285 -3.08 6.63 -10.20
C ILE A 285 -3.24 5.42 -9.27
N GLY A 286 -2.18 5.08 -8.55
CA GLY A 286 -2.18 3.97 -7.60
C GLY A 286 -2.51 2.63 -8.26
N ASP A 287 -3.31 1.80 -7.59
CA ASP A 287 -3.62 0.45 -8.07
C ASP A 287 -4.43 0.42 -9.38
N ALA A 288 -5.05 1.52 -9.79
CA ALA A 288 -5.67 1.66 -11.10
C ALA A 288 -4.61 1.77 -12.23
N ALA A 289 -3.41 2.22 -11.92
CA ALA A 289 -2.28 2.31 -12.86
C ALA A 289 -1.30 1.14 -12.72
N HIS A 290 -1.06 0.69 -11.49
CA HIS A 290 -0.07 -0.35 -11.17
C HIS A 290 -0.39 -1.01 -9.83
N CYS A 291 -0.54 -2.31 -9.82
CA CYS A 291 -0.73 -3.09 -8.61
C CYS A 291 0.41 -4.11 -8.42
N ALA A 292 0.75 -4.42 -7.19
CA ALA A 292 1.81 -5.35 -6.84
C ALA A 292 1.49 -6.12 -5.56
N SER A 293 2.28 -7.18 -5.29
CA SER A 293 2.26 -7.84 -3.99
C SER A 293 2.77 -6.90 -2.90
N PRO A 294 2.39 -7.11 -1.63
CA PRO A 294 2.82 -6.27 -0.52
C PRO A 294 4.28 -6.48 -0.07
N GLN A 295 5.06 -7.35 -0.73
CA GLN A 295 6.40 -7.75 -0.30
C GLN A 295 7.37 -6.57 -0.09
N LEU A 296 7.23 -5.51 -0.87
CA LEU A 296 8.06 -4.31 -0.71
C LEU A 296 7.37 -3.20 0.10
N GLY A 297 6.12 -3.38 0.53
CA GLY A 297 5.37 -2.38 1.29
C GLY A 297 5.15 -1.06 0.54
N GLN A 298 5.09 -1.06 -0.80
CA GLN A 298 5.13 0.18 -1.60
C GLN A 298 3.78 0.64 -2.17
N GLY A 299 2.72 -0.15 -2.10
CA GLY A 299 1.46 0.17 -2.80
C GLY A 299 0.89 1.56 -2.45
N ALA A 300 0.69 1.85 -1.17
CA ALA A 300 0.20 3.15 -0.73
C ALA A 300 1.19 4.29 -1.04
N ASN A 301 2.49 4.04 -0.91
CA ASN A 301 3.54 5.03 -1.23
C ASN A 301 3.52 5.40 -2.71
N MET A 302 3.33 4.41 -3.58
CA MET A 302 3.24 4.65 -5.02
C MET A 302 2.01 5.51 -5.37
N ALA A 303 0.86 5.28 -4.72
CA ALA A 303 -0.33 6.09 -4.94
C ALA A 303 -0.14 7.55 -4.46
N LEU A 304 0.52 7.77 -3.32
CA LEU A 304 0.88 9.10 -2.83
C LEU A 304 1.84 9.82 -3.79
N LEU A 305 2.86 9.12 -4.27
CA LEU A 305 3.82 9.64 -5.24
C LEU A 305 3.19 9.96 -6.60
N ASP A 306 2.22 9.17 -7.04
CA ASP A 306 1.47 9.45 -8.28
C ASP A 306 0.64 10.73 -8.13
N ALA A 307 -0.01 10.92 -6.99
CA ALA A 307 -0.75 12.14 -6.69
C ALA A 307 0.16 13.38 -6.75
N LEU A 308 1.33 13.31 -6.11
CA LEU A 308 2.31 14.38 -6.14
C LEU A 308 2.85 14.65 -7.56
N ALA A 309 3.18 13.59 -8.31
CA ALA A 309 3.66 13.71 -9.68
C ALA A 309 2.63 14.34 -10.61
N LEU A 310 1.36 13.95 -10.47
CA LEU A 310 0.27 14.51 -11.28
C LEU A 310 0.13 16.02 -11.04
N VAL A 311 0.09 16.46 -9.80
CA VAL A 311 0.01 17.89 -9.45
C VAL A 311 1.24 18.64 -9.96
N THR A 312 2.44 18.07 -9.77
CA THR A 312 3.69 18.66 -10.25
C THR A 312 3.68 18.83 -11.78
N ALA A 313 3.14 17.84 -12.50
CA ALA A 313 3.04 17.90 -13.96
C ALA A 313 2.02 18.96 -14.43
N LEU A 314 0.87 19.05 -13.76
CA LEU A 314 -0.17 20.04 -14.10
C LEU A 314 0.24 21.48 -13.80
N ALA A 315 1.18 21.70 -12.89
CA ALA A 315 1.74 23.02 -12.59
C ALA A 315 2.78 23.51 -13.62
N ARG A 316 3.19 22.65 -14.55
CA ARG A 316 4.15 23.01 -15.59
C ARG A 316 3.47 23.65 -16.78
N VAL A 317 4.20 24.56 -17.43
CA VAL A 317 3.82 25.07 -18.75
C VAL A 317 4.34 24.07 -19.79
N THR A 318 3.46 23.20 -20.27
CA THR A 318 3.77 22.13 -21.22
C THR A 318 2.53 21.79 -22.06
N ASP A 319 2.76 21.26 -23.26
CA ASP A 319 1.69 20.87 -24.19
C ASP A 319 0.95 19.59 -23.74
N ASP A 320 1.59 18.70 -22.96
CA ASP A 320 1.01 17.43 -22.51
C ASP A 320 1.40 17.11 -21.05
N PRO A 321 0.72 17.73 -20.07
CA PRO A 321 0.99 17.48 -18.65
C PRO A 321 0.83 16.00 -18.23
N LEU A 322 -0.06 15.24 -18.89
CA LEU A 322 -0.26 13.83 -18.55
C LEU A 322 0.89 12.96 -19.04
N ARG A 323 1.51 13.32 -20.16
CA ARG A 323 2.75 12.70 -20.61
C ARG A 323 3.90 12.99 -19.64
N ASP A 324 3.99 14.21 -19.12
CA ASP A 324 4.99 14.59 -18.13
C ASP A 324 4.80 13.84 -16.81
N TYR A 325 3.56 13.73 -16.34
CA TYR A 325 3.20 12.88 -15.20
C TYR A 325 3.74 11.44 -15.39
N ALA A 326 3.42 10.82 -16.53
CA ALA A 326 3.84 9.47 -16.83
C ALA A 326 5.38 9.35 -16.93
N ALA A 327 6.05 10.36 -17.48
CA ALA A 327 7.51 10.39 -17.61
C ALA A 327 8.19 10.50 -16.24
N MET A 328 7.69 11.36 -15.33
CA MET A 328 8.21 11.50 -13.96
C MET A 328 8.16 10.18 -13.17
N ARG A 329 7.10 9.41 -13.34
CA ARG A 329 6.87 8.16 -12.58
C ARG A 329 7.48 6.91 -13.20
N ARG A 330 7.77 6.95 -14.50
CA ARG A 330 8.08 5.77 -15.32
C ARG A 330 9.15 4.87 -14.75
N TRP A 331 10.31 5.40 -14.41
CA TRP A 331 11.44 4.57 -13.98
C TRP A 331 11.28 4.06 -12.57
N HIS A 332 10.76 4.89 -11.66
CA HIS A 332 10.46 4.48 -10.30
C HIS A 332 9.42 3.34 -10.28
N VAL A 333 8.28 3.50 -10.96
CA VAL A 333 7.24 2.47 -11.06
C VAL A 333 7.81 1.17 -11.66
N ARG A 334 8.54 1.25 -12.78
CA ARG A 334 9.09 0.05 -13.44
C ARG A 334 10.07 -0.70 -12.56
N ALA A 335 10.96 -0.01 -11.85
CA ALA A 335 11.94 -0.62 -10.97
C ALA A 335 11.25 -1.35 -9.81
N TYR A 336 10.34 -0.68 -9.10
CA TYR A 336 9.65 -1.28 -7.97
C TYR A 336 8.72 -2.42 -8.37
N GLN A 337 8.04 -2.31 -9.51
CA GLN A 337 7.23 -3.40 -10.07
C GLN A 337 8.11 -4.60 -10.50
N GLY A 338 9.26 -4.34 -11.10
CA GLY A 338 10.24 -5.38 -11.47
C GLY A 338 10.77 -6.10 -10.22
N MET A 339 11.18 -5.34 -9.21
CA MET A 339 11.66 -5.90 -7.95
C MET A 339 10.57 -6.66 -7.19
N SER A 340 9.34 -6.14 -7.15
CA SER A 340 8.22 -6.88 -6.54
C SER A 340 7.99 -8.23 -7.22
N ARG A 341 8.05 -8.28 -8.56
CA ARG A 341 7.95 -9.55 -9.32
C ARG A 341 9.09 -10.50 -9.02
N ALA A 342 10.32 -9.99 -8.85
CA ALA A 342 11.50 -10.80 -8.57
C ALA A 342 11.54 -11.32 -7.12
N PHE A 343 11.11 -10.50 -6.16
CA PHE A 343 11.14 -10.88 -4.75
C PHE A 343 9.93 -11.73 -4.32
N THR A 344 8.74 -11.49 -4.86
CA THR A 344 7.53 -12.22 -4.44
C THR A 344 7.71 -13.75 -4.45
N PRO A 345 8.26 -14.40 -5.49
CA PRO A 345 8.39 -15.85 -5.51
C PRO A 345 9.39 -16.40 -4.49
N GLN A 346 10.30 -15.59 -3.98
CA GLN A 346 11.26 -15.99 -2.95
C GLN A 346 10.62 -16.13 -1.57
N TYR A 347 9.46 -15.51 -1.36
CA TYR A 347 8.71 -15.47 -0.10
C TYR A 347 7.31 -16.07 -0.20
N GLN A 348 6.73 -16.16 -1.41
CA GLN A 348 5.38 -16.66 -1.67
C GLN A 348 5.37 -17.53 -2.93
N SER A 349 5.75 -18.79 -2.81
CA SER A 349 5.70 -19.79 -3.88
C SER A 349 5.86 -21.21 -3.34
N ASP A 350 5.60 -22.21 -4.19
CA ASP A 350 5.87 -23.63 -3.92
C ASP A 350 7.31 -24.04 -4.25
N SER A 351 8.16 -23.08 -4.67
CA SER A 351 9.55 -23.34 -5.03
C SER A 351 10.35 -23.84 -3.83
N ARG A 352 11.19 -24.84 -4.08
CA ARG A 352 12.20 -25.32 -3.13
C ARG A 352 13.58 -24.67 -3.38
N VAL A 353 13.82 -24.24 -4.62
CA VAL A 353 15.10 -23.66 -5.05
C VAL A 353 15.22 -22.19 -4.64
N LEU A 354 14.16 -21.39 -4.83
CA LEU A 354 14.21 -19.94 -4.53
C LEU A 354 14.48 -19.65 -3.04
N PRO A 355 13.83 -20.32 -2.07
CA PRO A 355 14.18 -20.13 -0.65
C PRO A 355 15.61 -20.54 -0.33
N TRP A 356 16.11 -21.63 -0.94
CA TRP A 356 17.51 -22.04 -0.77
C TRP A 356 18.46 -20.96 -1.28
N LEU A 357 18.23 -20.45 -2.50
CA LEU A 357 19.00 -19.33 -3.09
C LEU A 357 18.96 -18.09 -2.19
N ARG A 358 17.76 -17.72 -1.70
CA ARG A 358 17.58 -16.61 -0.77
C ARG A 358 18.41 -16.79 0.49
N ASN A 359 18.31 -17.98 1.13
CA ASN A 359 18.92 -18.22 2.43
C ASN A 359 20.47 -18.36 2.35
N HIS A 360 20.98 -18.99 1.29
CA HIS A 360 22.40 -19.36 1.21
C HIS A 360 23.24 -18.44 0.33
N ILE A 361 22.60 -17.66 -0.56
CA ILE A 361 23.33 -16.75 -1.46
C ILE A 361 22.91 -15.30 -1.22
N LEU A 362 21.62 -14.99 -1.39
CA LEU A 362 21.17 -13.60 -1.34
C LEU A 362 21.28 -13.00 0.07
N MET A 363 21.02 -13.78 1.12
CA MET A 363 21.10 -13.31 2.49
C MET A 363 22.53 -13.02 2.95
N PRO A 364 23.55 -13.89 2.71
CA PRO A 364 24.95 -13.50 2.91
C PRO A 364 25.38 -12.26 2.12
N VAL A 365 25.05 -12.20 0.83
CA VAL A 365 25.35 -11.03 -0.02
C VAL A 365 24.66 -9.76 0.51
N SER A 366 23.46 -9.87 1.05
CA SER A 366 22.74 -8.72 1.60
C SER A 366 23.43 -8.05 2.79
N ARG A 367 24.41 -8.71 3.41
CA ARG A 367 25.21 -8.19 4.53
C ARG A 367 26.51 -7.55 4.08
N THR A 368 26.88 -7.70 2.81
CA THR A 368 28.15 -7.21 2.27
C THR A 368 27.97 -5.81 1.66
N PRO A 369 28.76 -4.81 2.05
CA PRO A 369 28.71 -3.49 1.40
C PRO A 369 28.93 -3.58 -0.12
N PRO A 370 28.16 -2.81 -0.94
CA PRO A 370 27.22 -1.74 -0.58
C PRO A 370 25.75 -2.21 -0.41
N VAL A 371 25.47 -3.51 -0.48
CA VAL A 371 24.10 -4.06 -0.57
C VAL A 371 23.18 -3.61 0.58
N PRO A 372 23.62 -3.57 1.86
CA PRO A 372 22.77 -3.08 2.94
C PRO A 372 22.26 -1.65 2.73
N ALA A 373 23.08 -0.76 2.20
CA ALA A 373 22.68 0.61 1.90
C ALA A 373 21.67 0.67 0.74
N ILE A 374 21.83 -0.19 -0.26
CA ILE A 374 20.89 -0.35 -1.38
C ILE A 374 19.53 -0.83 -0.86
N LEU A 375 19.51 -1.81 0.05
CA LEU A 375 18.28 -2.34 0.65
C LEU A 375 17.56 -1.31 1.50
N THR A 376 18.29 -0.51 2.30
CA THR A 376 17.74 0.62 3.07
C THR A 376 17.03 1.62 2.13
N ARG A 377 17.67 2.01 1.04
CA ARG A 377 17.08 2.91 0.04
C ARG A 377 15.91 2.25 -0.71
N LEU A 378 16.02 0.97 -1.02
CA LEU A 378 14.93 0.22 -1.66
C LEU A 378 13.67 0.25 -0.79
N VAL A 379 13.79 -0.10 0.48
CA VAL A 379 12.66 -0.09 1.42
C VAL A 379 12.18 1.34 1.66
N GLY A 380 13.09 2.30 1.81
CA GLY A 380 12.76 3.72 1.96
C GLY A 380 11.98 4.35 0.80
N GLY A 381 12.01 3.69 -0.36
CA GLY A 381 11.32 4.17 -1.57
C GLY A 381 12.16 5.11 -2.45
N ASP A 382 13.41 5.34 -2.09
CA ASP A 382 14.32 6.31 -2.74
C ASP A 382 15.55 5.65 -3.41
N LEU A 383 15.45 4.36 -3.74
CA LEU A 383 16.50 3.69 -4.53
C LEU A 383 16.70 4.37 -5.90
N LEU A 384 15.60 4.78 -6.50
CA LEU A 384 15.57 5.67 -7.66
C LEU A 384 14.80 6.94 -7.28
N PRO A 385 15.07 8.08 -7.94
CA PRO A 385 14.31 9.30 -7.71
C PRO A 385 12.81 9.04 -7.84
N PRO A 386 11.98 9.36 -6.82
CA PRO A 386 10.54 9.12 -6.86
C PRO A 386 9.85 9.86 -8.02
N LEU A 387 10.33 11.04 -8.35
CA LEU A 387 9.94 11.87 -9.49
C LEU A 387 11.18 12.16 -10.34
N SER A 388 11.26 11.56 -11.52
CA SER A 388 12.41 11.78 -12.41
C SER A 388 12.46 13.24 -12.89
N GLY A 389 13.65 13.85 -12.77
CA GLY A 389 13.87 15.24 -13.23
C GLY A 389 13.20 16.30 -12.36
N GLN A 390 12.79 15.99 -11.16
CA GLN A 390 12.24 16.93 -10.19
C GLN A 390 12.91 16.78 -8.83
N PRO A 391 13.09 17.89 -8.08
CA PRO A 391 13.42 17.79 -6.66
C PRO A 391 12.28 17.07 -5.94
N PHE A 392 12.66 16.27 -4.95
CA PHE A 392 11.71 15.59 -4.08
C PHE A 392 11.74 16.26 -2.71
N PRO A 393 10.57 16.51 -2.07
CA PRO A 393 10.50 17.18 -0.76
C PRO A 393 11.31 16.48 0.33
#